data_e7a812dfb4ab278c8f6beaaa88d1a752
#
_entry.id   e7a812dfb4ab278c8f6beaaa88d1a752
#
_cell.length_a   1.000
_cell.length_b   1.000
_cell.length_c   1.000
_cell.angle_alpha   90.00
_cell.angle_beta   90.00
_cell.angle_gamma   90.00
#
_symmetry.space_group_name_H-M   'P 1'
#
loop_
_entity.id
_entity.type
_entity.pdbx_description
1 polymer ?
#
loop_
_entity_poly.entity_id
_entity_poly.type
_entity_poly.pdbx_seq_one_letter_code
_entity_poly.pdbx_strand_id
1 'polypeptide(L)'
;APYPVHFLGKLEQMELAKVYNTCDIFALPSFSEGLPLTVIEALACGDRVVMSDLPGIREWLDTYAPGADIRYVELPRMNRVDEAVREELPAYEKRIAESLQESVEEKCTRPADVSRISWGKIAEKVLV
;
A
#
# COMPACT_ATOMS: atom_id res chain seq x y z
N ALA A 1 12.07 -16.13 -14.20
CA ALA A 1 11.86 -14.70 -14.28
C ALA A 1 13.18 -13.99 -14.55
N PRO A 2 13.21 -12.94 -15.37
CA PRO A 2 14.44 -12.20 -15.64
C PRO A 2 14.92 -11.39 -14.41
N TYR A 3 14.06 -11.21 -13.41
CA TYR A 3 14.38 -10.49 -12.19
C TYR A 3 14.26 -11.42 -10.99
N PRO A 4 15.12 -11.23 -9.96
CA PRO A 4 15.02 -12.05 -8.76
C PRO A 4 13.71 -11.75 -8.00
N VAL A 5 13.00 -12.82 -7.68
CA VAL A 5 11.80 -12.77 -6.83
C VAL A 5 12.02 -13.70 -5.64
N HIS A 6 11.82 -13.18 -4.44
CA HIS A 6 12.01 -13.94 -3.21
C HIS A 6 10.69 -14.06 -2.46
N PHE A 7 10.24 -15.29 -2.24
CA PHE A 7 9.06 -15.56 -1.43
C PHE A 7 9.51 -15.75 0.02
N LEU A 8 9.17 -14.79 0.88
CA LEU A 8 9.65 -14.77 2.26
C LEU A 8 8.76 -15.58 3.20
N GLY A 9 7.55 -15.92 2.75
CA GLY A 9 6.59 -16.61 3.60
C GLY A 9 6.08 -15.72 4.73
N LYS A 10 5.56 -16.34 5.78
CA LYS A 10 5.03 -15.63 6.93
C LYS A 10 6.18 -15.15 7.82
N LEU A 11 6.23 -13.85 8.08
CA LEU A 11 7.26 -13.23 8.93
C LEU A 11 6.61 -12.67 10.20
N GLU A 12 7.39 -12.71 11.28
CA GLU A 12 7.00 -12.01 12.50
C GLU A 12 7.22 -10.51 12.33
N GLN A 13 6.57 -9.71 13.19
CA GLN A 13 6.56 -8.25 13.05
C GLN A 13 7.96 -7.64 13.01
N MET A 14 8.89 -8.11 13.83
CA MET A 14 10.25 -7.59 13.83
C MET A 14 11.02 -7.92 12.56
N GLU A 15 10.81 -9.11 12.02
CA GLU A 15 11.43 -9.53 10.76
C GLU A 15 10.84 -8.73 9.59
N LEU A 16 9.54 -8.52 9.61
CA LEU A 16 8.83 -7.74 8.60
C LEU A 16 9.30 -6.29 8.60
N ALA A 17 9.50 -5.69 9.78
CA ALA A 17 10.05 -4.35 9.91
C ALA A 17 11.44 -4.23 9.27
N LYS A 18 12.28 -5.24 9.42
CA LYS A 18 13.59 -5.28 8.77
C LYS A 18 13.46 -5.28 7.24
N VAL A 19 12.52 -6.04 6.71
CA VAL A 19 12.23 -6.05 5.27
C VAL A 19 11.80 -4.66 4.80
N TYR A 20 10.86 -4.01 5.49
CA TYR A 20 10.43 -2.67 5.15
C TYR A 20 11.60 -1.67 5.16
N ASN A 21 12.49 -1.77 6.14
CA ASN A 21 13.65 -0.88 6.25
C ASN A 21 14.67 -1.08 5.13
N THR A 22 14.71 -2.26 4.51
CA THR A 22 15.64 -2.55 3.41
C THR A 22 15.03 -2.31 2.04
N CYS A 23 13.71 -2.19 1.95
CA CYS A 23 13.01 -1.95 0.69
C CYS A 23 12.74 -0.47 0.49
N ASP A 24 12.56 -0.06 -0.75
CA ASP A 24 12.27 1.32 -1.11
C ASP A 24 10.78 1.52 -1.40
N ILE A 25 10.11 0.48 -1.89
CA ILE A 25 8.72 0.54 -2.33
C ILE A 25 7.94 -0.63 -1.75
N PHE A 26 6.78 -0.32 -1.21
CA PHE A 26 5.78 -1.30 -0.77
C PHE A 26 4.61 -1.25 -1.74
N ALA A 27 4.22 -2.40 -2.29
CA ALA A 27 3.10 -2.50 -3.21
C ALA A 27 1.95 -3.28 -2.58
N LEU A 28 0.75 -2.73 -2.62
CA LEU A 28 -0.47 -3.39 -2.14
C LEU A 28 -1.57 -3.29 -3.21
N PRO A 29 -1.56 -4.16 -4.22
CA PRO A 29 -2.55 -4.14 -5.31
C PRO A 29 -3.81 -4.92 -4.94
N SER A 30 -4.38 -4.66 -3.78
CA SER A 30 -5.58 -5.33 -3.28
C SER A 30 -6.84 -4.78 -3.91
N PHE A 31 -7.87 -5.60 -4.03
CA PHE A 31 -9.19 -5.16 -4.47
C PHE A 31 -10.08 -4.74 -3.30
N SER A 32 -9.76 -5.17 -2.10
CA SER A 32 -10.50 -4.85 -0.88
C SER A 32 -9.58 -4.91 0.33
N GLU A 33 -9.69 -3.93 1.21
CA GLU A 33 -8.95 -3.88 2.47
C GLU A 33 -9.82 -3.22 3.54
N GLY A 34 -9.60 -3.61 4.78
CA GLY A 34 -10.08 -2.86 5.93
C GLY A 34 -9.17 -1.67 6.17
N LEU A 35 -8.53 -1.59 7.36
CA LEU A 35 -7.45 -0.63 7.58
C LEU A 35 -6.12 -1.31 7.22
N PRO A 36 -5.39 -0.80 6.22
CA PRO A 36 -4.17 -1.47 5.76
C PRO A 36 -2.99 -1.15 6.68
N LEU A 37 -2.89 -1.86 7.79
CA LEU A 37 -1.83 -1.66 8.78
C LEU A 37 -0.43 -1.86 8.18
N THR A 38 -0.30 -2.74 7.20
CA THR A 38 0.97 -2.97 6.50
C THR A 38 1.44 -1.72 5.75
N VAL A 39 0.52 -0.96 5.17
CA VAL A 39 0.83 0.32 4.52
C VAL A 39 1.39 1.31 5.55
N ILE A 40 0.77 1.39 6.72
CA ILE A 40 1.20 2.28 7.79
C ILE A 40 2.61 1.90 8.27
N GLU A 41 2.86 0.62 8.45
CA GLU A 41 4.17 0.12 8.85
C GLU A 41 5.24 0.43 7.81
N ALA A 42 4.95 0.20 6.53
CA ALA A 42 5.86 0.50 5.43
C ALA A 42 6.18 2.00 5.37
N LEU A 43 5.17 2.86 5.47
CA LEU A 43 5.35 4.31 5.49
C LEU A 43 6.22 4.77 6.66
N ALA A 44 6.00 4.17 7.83
CA ALA A 44 6.80 4.49 9.02
C ALA A 44 8.27 4.11 8.85
N CYS A 45 8.55 3.10 8.03
CA CYS A 45 9.90 2.67 7.70
C CYS A 45 10.54 3.45 6.54
N GLY A 46 9.81 4.40 5.96
CA GLY A 46 10.32 5.24 4.88
C GLY A 46 10.06 4.73 3.47
N ASP A 47 9.30 3.65 3.33
CA ASP A 47 8.96 3.13 2.01
C ASP A 47 7.97 4.05 1.30
N ARG A 48 8.11 4.14 -0.02
CA ARG A 48 7.05 4.66 -0.87
C ARG A 48 6.01 3.56 -1.05
N VAL A 49 4.76 3.95 -1.25
CA VAL A 49 3.67 2.99 -1.38
C VAL A 49 3.01 3.14 -2.74
N VAL A 50 2.77 2.01 -3.39
CA VAL A 50 1.92 1.91 -4.56
C VAL A 50 0.76 0.99 -4.19
N MET A 51 -0.46 1.51 -4.20
CA MET A 51 -1.62 0.73 -3.78
C MET A 51 -2.84 1.07 -4.62
N SER A 52 -3.81 0.17 -4.59
CA SER A 52 -5.10 0.41 -5.22
C SER A 52 -5.82 1.58 -4.55
N ASP A 53 -6.57 2.34 -5.32
CA ASP A 53 -7.40 3.44 -4.82
C ASP A 53 -8.69 2.87 -4.22
N LEU A 54 -8.59 2.39 -3.00
CA LEU A 54 -9.68 1.73 -2.29
C LEU A 54 -10.64 2.74 -1.66
N PRO A 55 -11.96 2.49 -1.70
CA PRO A 55 -12.94 3.42 -1.11
C PRO A 55 -12.66 3.71 0.36
N GLY A 56 -12.60 4.99 0.72
CA GLY A 56 -12.42 5.46 2.09
C GLY A 56 -10.98 5.41 2.61
N ILE A 57 -10.10 4.63 2.01
CA ILE A 57 -8.72 4.47 2.49
C ILE A 57 -7.89 5.71 2.20
N ARG A 58 -8.04 6.27 1.00
CA ARG A 58 -7.30 7.47 0.59
C ARG A 58 -7.56 8.64 1.53
N GLU A 59 -8.82 8.91 1.82
CA GLU A 59 -9.19 10.00 2.74
C GLU A 59 -8.65 9.76 4.14
N TRP A 60 -8.72 8.52 4.60
CA TRP A 60 -8.19 8.14 5.91
C TRP A 60 -6.69 8.36 5.98
N LEU A 61 -5.95 7.93 4.96
CA LEU A 61 -4.49 8.11 4.90
C LEU A 61 -4.12 9.59 4.77
N ASP A 62 -4.86 10.37 4.00
CA ASP A 62 -4.62 11.82 3.90
C ASP A 62 -4.76 12.51 5.26
N THR A 63 -5.67 12.02 6.10
CA THR A 63 -5.91 12.58 7.43
C THR A 63 -4.85 12.15 8.44
N TYR A 64 -4.52 10.86 8.47
CA TYR A 64 -3.71 10.28 9.54
C TYR A 64 -2.25 10.07 9.17
N ALA A 65 -1.91 10.11 7.90
CA ALA A 65 -0.53 10.05 7.42
C ALA A 65 -0.28 11.16 6.39
N PRO A 66 -0.43 12.43 6.81
CA PRO A 66 -0.30 13.55 5.87
C PRO A 66 1.09 13.60 5.25
N GLY A 67 1.15 13.93 3.98
CA GLY A 67 2.41 14.04 3.25
C GLY A 67 3.07 12.71 2.89
N ALA A 68 2.40 11.58 3.14
CA ALA A 68 2.93 10.27 2.76
C ALA A 68 3.04 10.15 1.24
N ASP A 69 4.12 9.51 0.79
CA ASP A 69 4.36 9.27 -0.63
C ASP A 69 3.62 8.00 -1.06
N ILE A 70 2.38 8.19 -1.47
CA ILE A 70 1.51 7.08 -1.91
C ILE A 70 1.03 7.37 -3.32
N ARG A 71 1.22 6.38 -4.21
CA ARG A 71 0.63 6.39 -5.54
C ARG A 71 -0.58 5.48 -5.54
N TYR A 72 -1.73 6.07 -5.81
CA TYR A 72 -3.00 5.35 -5.86
C TYR A 72 -3.26 4.92 -7.30
N VAL A 73 -3.56 3.64 -7.49
CA VAL A 73 -3.82 3.05 -8.79
C VAL A 73 -5.31 2.78 -8.91
N GLU A 74 -5.93 3.31 -9.96
CA GLU A 74 -7.35 3.12 -10.22
C GLU A 74 -7.68 1.63 -10.30
N LEU A 75 -8.72 1.22 -9.56
CA LEU A 75 -9.22 -0.15 -9.58
C LEU A 75 -9.81 -0.50 -10.96
N PRO A 76 -9.76 -1.77 -11.35
CA PRO A 76 -10.59 -2.23 -12.46
C PRO A 76 -12.07 -2.15 -12.05
N ARG A 77 -12.98 -2.23 -13.01
CA ARG A 77 -14.38 -2.38 -12.67
C ARG A 77 -14.58 -3.67 -11.90
N MET A 78 -15.38 -3.61 -10.86
CA MET A 78 -15.58 -4.73 -9.94
C MET A 78 -16.95 -5.35 -10.12
N ASN A 79 -17.02 -6.68 -10.18
CA ASN A 79 -18.27 -7.42 -10.12
C ASN A 79 -18.78 -7.52 -8.68
N ARG A 80 -17.84 -7.71 -7.74
CA ARG A 80 -18.07 -7.80 -6.29
C ARG A 80 -16.94 -7.07 -5.59
N VAL A 81 -17.04 -6.96 -4.28
CA VAL A 81 -16.04 -6.27 -3.45
C VAL A 81 -14.62 -6.79 -3.69
N ASP A 82 -14.46 -8.08 -3.90
CA ASP A 82 -13.16 -8.73 -4.07
C ASP A 82 -12.97 -9.39 -5.44
N GLU A 83 -13.88 -9.14 -6.39
CA GLU A 83 -13.83 -9.78 -7.70
C GLU A 83 -13.86 -8.75 -8.82
N ALA A 84 -12.73 -8.60 -9.51
CA ALA A 84 -12.61 -7.68 -10.63
C ALA A 84 -13.21 -8.25 -11.91
N VAL A 85 -13.67 -7.36 -12.79
CA VAL A 85 -14.02 -7.72 -14.15
C VAL A 85 -12.76 -8.19 -14.87
N ARG A 86 -12.76 -9.45 -15.29
CA ARG A 86 -11.57 -10.13 -15.83
C ARG A 86 -10.95 -9.38 -17.01
N GLU A 87 -11.76 -8.83 -17.88
CA GLU A 87 -11.31 -8.13 -19.09
C GLU A 87 -10.54 -6.85 -18.77
N GLU A 88 -10.71 -6.30 -17.58
CA GLU A 88 -10.03 -5.08 -17.15
C GLU A 88 -8.72 -5.34 -16.41
N LEU A 89 -8.42 -6.60 -16.07
CA LEU A 89 -7.20 -6.94 -15.33
C LEU A 89 -5.91 -6.55 -16.07
N PRO A 90 -5.76 -6.80 -17.38
CA PRO A 90 -4.53 -6.38 -18.08
C PRO A 90 -4.27 -4.87 -18.00
N ALA A 91 -5.30 -4.05 -18.12
CA ALA A 91 -5.16 -2.60 -18.00
C ALA A 91 -4.79 -2.18 -16.58
N TYR A 92 -5.38 -2.84 -15.58
CA TYR A 92 -5.05 -2.61 -14.18
C TYR A 92 -3.59 -2.99 -13.87
N GLU A 93 -3.15 -4.14 -14.33
CA GLU A 93 -1.76 -4.58 -14.16
C GLU A 93 -0.78 -3.60 -14.80
N LYS A 94 -1.12 -3.06 -15.95
CA LYS A 94 -0.31 -2.05 -16.63
C LYS A 94 -0.23 -0.77 -15.80
N ARG A 95 -1.35 -0.32 -15.23
CA ARG A 95 -1.35 0.86 -14.35
C ARG A 95 -0.46 0.67 -13.13
N ILE A 96 -0.49 -0.53 -12.52
CA ILE A 96 0.39 -0.86 -11.40
C ILE A 96 1.85 -0.82 -11.84
N ALA A 97 2.18 -1.44 -12.96
CA ALA A 97 3.54 -1.47 -13.47
C ALA A 97 4.07 -0.06 -13.75
N GLU A 98 3.27 0.80 -14.35
CA GLU A 98 3.62 2.20 -14.61
C GLU A 98 3.87 2.97 -13.31
N SER A 99 3.01 2.79 -12.31
CA SER A 99 3.16 3.44 -11.01
C SER A 99 4.40 2.97 -10.27
N LEU A 100 4.72 1.69 -10.34
CA LEU A 100 5.96 1.14 -9.79
C LEU A 100 7.18 1.73 -10.49
N GLN A 101 7.16 1.80 -11.81
CA GLN A 101 8.25 2.38 -12.58
C GLN A 101 8.49 3.84 -12.23
N GLU A 102 7.44 4.62 -12.11
CA GLU A 102 7.53 6.03 -11.70
C GLU A 102 8.09 6.16 -10.28
N SER A 103 7.65 5.30 -9.36
CA SER A 103 8.17 5.28 -7.99
C SER A 103 9.66 4.95 -7.92
N VAL A 104 10.12 4.01 -8.74
CA VAL A 104 11.55 3.64 -8.80
C VAL A 104 12.40 4.83 -9.24
N GLU A 105 11.90 5.64 -10.14
CA GLU A 105 12.61 6.80 -10.69
C GLU A 105 12.70 7.98 -9.72
N GLU A 106 11.86 8.01 -8.70
CA GLU A 106 11.89 9.06 -7.68
C GLU A 106 13.02 8.85 -6.69
N LYS A 107 13.54 9.98 -6.19
CA LYS A 107 14.60 9.97 -5.18
C LYS A 107 14.00 9.73 -3.79
N CYS A 108 14.90 9.34 -2.89
CA CYS A 108 14.65 9.01 -1.50
C CYS A 108 13.58 9.87 -0.80
N THR A 109 12.65 9.22 -0.11
CA THR A 109 11.62 9.86 0.69
C THR A 109 11.98 9.81 2.17
N ARG A 110 11.33 10.66 2.97
CA ARG A 110 11.40 10.60 4.42
C ARG A 110 10.34 9.63 4.93
N PRO A 111 10.56 9.00 6.10
CA PRO A 111 9.50 8.28 6.77
C PRO A 111 8.28 9.18 6.97
N ALA A 112 7.09 8.66 6.71
CA ALA A 112 5.86 9.41 6.89
C ALA A 112 5.58 9.64 8.37
N ASP A 113 4.93 10.77 8.68
CA ASP A 113 4.45 11.04 10.02
C ASP A 113 3.18 10.25 10.27
N VAL A 114 3.28 9.19 11.05
CA VAL A 114 2.15 8.35 11.46
C VAL A 114 1.78 8.55 12.93
N SER A 115 2.25 9.63 13.55
CA SER A 115 2.03 9.91 14.96
C SER A 115 0.55 10.10 15.34
N ARG A 116 -0.29 10.45 14.36
CA ARG A 116 -1.73 10.58 14.57
C ARG A 116 -2.47 9.26 14.66
N ILE A 117 -1.80 8.16 14.30
CA ILE A 117 -2.39 6.83 14.29
C ILE A 117 -2.15 6.20 15.65
N SER A 118 -3.23 5.74 16.28
CA SER A 118 -3.17 5.03 17.56
C SER A 118 -4.13 3.85 17.51
N TRP A 119 -3.88 2.87 18.38
CA TRP A 119 -4.77 1.72 18.49
C TRP A 119 -6.20 2.13 18.89
N GLY A 120 -6.34 3.18 19.74
CA GLY A 120 -7.64 3.72 20.09
C GLY A 120 -8.39 4.27 18.89
N LYS A 121 -7.73 5.05 18.06
CA LYS A 121 -8.32 5.61 16.83
C LYS A 121 -8.66 4.52 15.82
N ILE A 122 -7.83 3.52 15.71
CA ILE A 122 -8.09 2.36 14.84
C ILE A 122 -9.33 1.61 15.34
N ALA A 123 -9.44 1.39 16.64
CA ALA A 123 -10.61 0.73 17.23
C ALA A 123 -11.90 1.51 16.97
N GLU A 124 -11.90 2.83 17.12
CA GLU A 124 -13.05 3.68 16.78
C GLU A 124 -13.48 3.50 15.32
N LYS A 125 -12.52 3.46 14.42
CA LYS A 125 -12.78 3.32 12.99
C LYS A 125 -13.35 1.94 12.63
N VAL A 126 -12.89 0.90 13.31
CA VAL A 126 -13.30 -0.49 13.04
C VAL A 126 -14.65 -0.81 13.69
N LEU A 127 -14.92 -0.25 14.88
CA LEU A 127 -16.12 -0.55 15.66
C LEU A 127 -17.34 0.29 15.29
N VAL A 128 -17.17 1.30 14.48
CA VAL A 128 -18.28 2.15 13.98
C VAL A 128 -18.90 1.60 12.64
#